data_278408e4a468182e2e5eb4f8da37c2bb
#
_entry.id   278408e4a468182e2e5eb4f8da37c2bb
#
_cell.length_a   1.000
_cell.length_b   1.000
_cell.length_c   1.000
_cell.angle_alpha   90.00
_cell.angle_beta   90.00
_cell.angle_gamma   90.00
#
_symmetry.space_group_name_H-M   'P 1'
#
loop_
_entity.id
_entity.type
_entity.pdbx_description
1 polymer ?
#
loop_
_entity_poly.entity_id
_entity_poly.type
_entity_poly.pdbx_seq_one_letter_code
_entity_poly.pdbx_strand_id
1 'polypeptide(L)'
;MNIQKLKYLDTLFEREMQEGRIGGASLVVNHKGKEVFRNVYGSDKEDSIYKVFSMTKPITTVAAMMLYEQGIIDLYEPVSNYLEGYKNMKVSTKDGLVDAVRPITLQHLLNMTSGLVYPGEDRESDQVMEQVRIRLHERAVKAREEGRSLSNLDIINTIGEEVPLQFQPGEGWRYGFSADALAGVVEAITGIPYGEYLQKTIFEPLGMKDTGFYIEESQIHRLAQMYSRIDEEGHLKKADEKAYEWLNMYAPTKPPYIESGGGGLYSTLEDYNHFVQMLAAGGSYKGHNFIGRKTVDYIATNQLNEQQMKCVDFDSIIGYGYGNFMRVMMNPALAASNGSVGEYGWDGLPGTYFFIDPKEELTLVYMQQIEQGADQSLRRKMRQIIYGALE
;
A
#
# COMPACT_ATOMS: atom_id res chain seq x y z
N MET A 1 -7.81 15.61 24.31
CA MET A 1 -7.67 16.19 22.95
C MET A 1 -8.66 17.35 22.78
N ASN A 2 -8.19 18.46 22.26
CA ASN A 2 -8.98 19.67 22.04
C ASN A 2 -9.67 19.62 20.66
N ILE A 3 -10.94 19.24 20.64
CA ILE A 3 -11.74 19.09 19.42
C ILE A 3 -11.89 20.43 18.64
N GLN A 4 -11.88 21.57 19.33
CA GLN A 4 -11.98 22.88 18.66
C GLN A 4 -10.76 23.17 17.78
N LYS A 5 -9.57 22.70 18.17
CA LYS A 5 -8.36 22.82 17.34
C LYS A 5 -8.42 21.95 16.08
N LEU A 6 -9.11 20.81 16.10
CA LEU A 6 -9.29 19.96 14.91
C LEU A 6 -10.07 20.68 13.80
N LYS A 7 -10.89 21.69 14.12
CA LYS A 7 -11.58 22.52 13.11
C LYS A 7 -10.62 23.29 12.19
N TYR A 8 -9.36 23.45 12.56
CA TYR A 8 -8.36 23.98 11.64
C TYR A 8 -8.12 23.06 10.43
N LEU A 9 -8.50 21.77 10.50
CA LEU A 9 -8.52 20.89 9.34
C LEU A 9 -9.53 21.39 8.30
N ASP A 10 -10.75 21.81 8.73
CA ASP A 10 -11.75 22.37 7.82
C ASP A 10 -11.19 23.60 7.10
N THR A 11 -10.61 24.54 7.85
CA THR A 11 -9.97 25.74 7.28
C THR A 11 -8.83 25.40 6.32
N LEU A 12 -8.02 24.35 6.63
CA LEU A 12 -6.96 23.90 5.74
C LEU A 12 -7.54 23.38 4.42
N PHE A 13 -8.52 22.48 4.48
CA PHE A 13 -9.11 21.88 3.28
C PHE A 13 -9.91 22.89 2.45
N GLU A 14 -10.67 23.79 3.09
CA GLU A 14 -11.38 24.88 2.40
C GLU A 14 -10.41 25.75 1.60
N ARG A 15 -9.26 26.10 2.17
CA ARG A 15 -8.23 26.87 1.46
C ARG A 15 -7.65 26.07 0.29
N GLU A 16 -7.26 24.82 0.47
CA GLU A 16 -6.66 23.99 -0.59
C GLU A 16 -7.68 23.77 -1.75
N MET A 17 -8.99 23.68 -1.44
CA MET A 17 -10.05 23.65 -2.45
C MET A 17 -10.24 24.99 -3.17
N GLN A 18 -10.25 26.12 -2.43
CA GLN A 18 -10.36 27.45 -3.03
C GLN A 18 -9.20 27.75 -3.98
N GLU A 19 -8.02 27.26 -3.66
CA GLU A 19 -6.81 27.36 -4.49
C GLU A 19 -6.75 26.25 -5.57
N GLY A 20 -7.79 25.44 -5.74
CA GLY A 20 -7.91 24.43 -6.80
C GLY A 20 -6.98 23.24 -6.70
N ARG A 21 -6.36 22.98 -5.52
CA ARG A 21 -5.39 21.89 -5.30
C ARG A 21 -6.00 20.61 -4.76
N ILE A 22 -7.25 20.63 -4.32
CA ILE A 22 -8.03 19.46 -3.89
C ILE A 22 -9.37 19.49 -4.59
N GLY A 23 -9.73 18.39 -5.28
CA GLY A 23 -11.04 18.22 -5.92
C GLY A 23 -12.06 17.52 -5.02
N GLY A 24 -11.59 16.55 -4.24
CA GLY A 24 -12.36 15.81 -3.25
C GLY A 24 -11.44 15.14 -2.26
N ALA A 25 -11.86 15.02 -1.00
CA ALA A 25 -11.14 14.34 0.05
C ALA A 25 -12.06 13.90 1.19
N SER A 26 -11.64 12.91 1.96
CA SER A 26 -12.28 12.54 3.22
C SER A 26 -11.22 12.14 4.24
N LEU A 27 -11.49 12.39 5.52
CA LEU A 27 -10.60 11.96 6.59
C LEU A 27 -11.34 11.64 7.88
N VAL A 28 -10.72 10.77 8.67
CA VAL A 28 -11.15 10.44 10.02
C VAL A 28 -9.95 10.41 10.97
N VAL A 29 -10.11 11.02 12.14
CA VAL A 29 -9.14 10.99 13.23
C VAL A 29 -9.76 10.27 14.41
N ASN A 30 -9.04 9.27 14.96
CA ASN A 30 -9.45 8.62 16.19
C ASN A 30 -8.40 8.84 17.27
N HIS A 31 -8.85 9.01 18.51
CA HIS A 31 -8.01 9.13 19.70
C HIS A 31 -8.56 8.25 20.80
N LYS A 32 -7.70 7.37 21.37
CA LYS A 32 -8.07 6.40 22.41
C LYS A 32 -9.25 5.52 22.00
N GLY A 33 -9.18 5.02 20.73
CA GLY A 33 -10.21 4.15 20.16
C GLY A 33 -11.56 4.82 19.89
N LYS A 34 -11.65 6.15 19.92
CA LYS A 34 -12.88 6.91 19.64
C LYS A 34 -12.67 7.86 18.48
N GLU A 35 -13.61 7.91 17.57
CA GLU A 35 -13.65 8.94 16.54
C GLU A 35 -13.82 10.31 17.19
N VAL A 36 -12.91 11.25 16.88
CA VAL A 36 -12.88 12.61 17.41
C VAL A 36 -13.07 13.68 16.34
N PHE A 37 -12.86 13.30 15.08
CA PHE A 37 -13.09 14.16 13.93
C PHE A 37 -13.32 13.31 12.69
N ARG A 38 -14.31 13.68 11.88
CA ARG A 38 -14.57 13.14 10.54
C ARG A 38 -15.09 14.25 9.67
N ASN A 39 -14.62 14.34 8.43
CA ASN A 39 -15.22 15.22 7.45
C ASN A 39 -14.97 14.74 6.01
N VAL A 40 -15.80 15.24 5.10
CA VAL A 40 -15.73 14.99 3.66
C VAL A 40 -15.77 16.34 2.94
N TYR A 41 -14.94 16.50 1.93
CA TYR A 41 -14.73 17.76 1.23
C TYR A 41 -14.88 17.62 -0.28
N GLY A 42 -15.28 18.72 -0.93
CA GLY A 42 -15.32 18.83 -2.39
C GLY A 42 -16.31 17.89 -3.05
N SER A 43 -15.86 17.15 -4.05
CA SER A 43 -16.71 16.24 -4.85
C SER A 43 -17.00 14.91 -4.16
N ASP A 44 -16.31 14.58 -3.09
CA ASP A 44 -16.41 13.28 -2.43
C ASP A 44 -17.67 13.21 -1.55
N LYS A 45 -18.06 12.00 -1.17
CA LYS A 45 -19.19 11.67 -0.31
C LYS A 45 -18.72 10.75 0.82
N GLU A 46 -19.52 10.61 1.87
CA GLU A 46 -19.21 9.74 3.00
C GLU A 46 -18.99 8.27 2.60
N ASP A 47 -19.69 7.84 1.55
CA ASP A 47 -19.62 6.48 1.01
C ASP A 47 -18.75 6.36 -0.25
N SER A 48 -17.93 7.37 -0.56
CA SER A 48 -17.02 7.33 -1.70
C SER A 48 -16.07 6.14 -1.63
N ILE A 49 -15.89 5.45 -2.77
CA ILE A 49 -14.95 4.35 -2.94
C ILE A 49 -13.68 4.90 -3.61
N TYR A 50 -12.53 4.58 -3.05
CA TYR A 50 -11.23 5.07 -3.49
C TYR A 50 -10.38 3.93 -4.02
N LYS A 51 -9.58 4.21 -5.05
CA LYS A 51 -8.44 3.36 -5.42
C LYS A 51 -7.34 3.59 -4.38
N VAL A 52 -7.10 2.64 -3.48
CA VAL A 52 -6.18 2.88 -2.36
C VAL A 52 -4.72 2.62 -2.70
N PHE A 53 -4.45 2.02 -3.87
CA PHE A 53 -3.09 1.73 -4.34
C PHE A 53 -2.22 1.10 -3.24
N SER A 54 -1.07 1.68 -2.95
CA SER A 54 -0.08 1.10 -2.03
C SER A 54 -0.55 0.98 -0.58
N MET A 55 -1.69 1.55 -0.21
CA MET A 55 -2.35 1.19 1.04
C MET A 55 -2.92 -0.26 1.04
N THR A 56 -2.86 -0.96 -0.09
CA THR A 56 -3.04 -2.43 -0.15
C THR A 56 -1.94 -3.17 0.62
N LYS A 57 -0.71 -2.71 0.60
CA LYS A 57 0.48 -3.36 1.18
C LYS A 57 0.38 -3.71 2.67
N PRO A 58 -0.11 -2.81 3.55
CA PRO A 58 -0.34 -3.16 4.97
C PRO A 58 -1.33 -4.30 5.16
N ILE A 59 -2.35 -4.40 4.31
CA ILE A 59 -3.31 -5.52 4.32
C ILE A 59 -2.61 -6.81 3.92
N THR A 60 -1.75 -6.77 2.90
CA THR A 60 -0.90 -7.91 2.48
C THR A 60 0.06 -8.34 3.59
N THR A 61 0.62 -7.38 4.34
CA THR A 61 1.41 -7.70 5.53
C THR A 61 0.60 -8.50 6.54
N VAL A 62 -0.58 -8.02 6.92
CA VAL A 62 -1.43 -8.71 7.91
C VAL A 62 -1.81 -10.10 7.41
N ALA A 63 -2.17 -10.25 6.13
CA ALA A 63 -2.49 -11.54 5.51
C ALA A 63 -1.36 -12.56 5.67
N ALA A 64 -0.11 -12.17 5.39
CA ALA A 64 1.06 -13.02 5.56
C ALA A 64 1.37 -13.28 7.05
N MET A 65 1.23 -12.26 7.91
CA MET A 65 1.50 -12.41 9.34
C MET A 65 0.48 -13.29 10.08
N MET A 66 -0.73 -13.43 9.56
CA MET A 66 -1.68 -14.44 10.03
C MET A 66 -1.17 -15.87 9.81
N LEU A 67 -0.52 -16.14 8.67
CA LEU A 67 0.11 -17.44 8.38
C LEU A 67 1.38 -17.65 9.22
N TYR A 68 2.12 -16.57 9.46
CA TYR A 68 3.30 -16.58 10.34
C TYR A 68 2.92 -16.98 11.78
N GLU A 69 1.88 -16.42 12.36
CA GLU A 69 1.43 -16.76 13.73
C GLU A 69 0.92 -18.20 13.85
N GLN A 70 0.46 -18.78 12.77
CA GLN A 70 0.05 -20.19 12.71
C GLN A 70 1.24 -21.15 12.56
N GLY A 71 2.48 -20.62 12.43
CA GLY A 71 3.68 -21.41 12.17
C GLY A 71 3.69 -22.08 10.78
N ILE A 72 2.88 -21.56 9.84
CA ILE A 72 2.81 -22.09 8.46
C ILE A 72 3.99 -21.57 7.63
N ILE A 73 4.44 -20.34 7.89
CA ILE A 73 5.61 -19.72 7.25
C ILE A 73 6.65 -19.27 8.27
N ASP A 74 7.92 -19.33 7.88
CA ASP A 74 9.03 -18.66 8.55
C ASP A 74 9.57 -17.54 7.67
N LEU A 75 9.86 -16.38 8.25
CA LEU A 75 10.30 -15.20 7.48
C LEU A 75 11.68 -15.40 6.79
N TYR A 76 12.48 -16.35 7.24
CA TYR A 76 13.75 -16.73 6.60
C TYR A 76 13.58 -17.76 5.47
N GLU A 77 12.37 -18.30 5.28
CA GLU A 77 12.14 -19.26 4.20
C GLU A 77 12.30 -18.60 2.82
N PRO A 78 12.92 -19.32 1.87
CA PRO A 78 12.99 -18.89 0.48
C PRO A 78 11.60 -18.78 -0.16
N VAL A 79 11.36 -17.69 -0.88
CA VAL A 79 10.15 -17.49 -1.70
C VAL A 79 9.98 -18.64 -2.70
N SER A 80 11.09 -19.20 -3.18
CA SER A 80 11.11 -20.33 -4.12
C SER A 80 10.56 -21.65 -3.55
N ASN A 81 10.30 -21.73 -2.24
CA ASN A 81 9.56 -22.85 -1.67
C ASN A 81 8.09 -22.86 -2.10
N TYR A 82 7.55 -21.69 -2.47
CA TYR A 82 6.15 -21.45 -2.78
C TYR A 82 5.92 -21.04 -4.24
N LEU A 83 6.88 -20.32 -4.82
CA LEU A 83 6.81 -19.76 -6.17
C LEU A 83 7.98 -20.26 -7.01
N GLU A 84 7.70 -21.16 -7.96
CA GLU A 84 8.72 -21.84 -8.81
C GLU A 84 9.58 -20.83 -9.59
N GLY A 85 8.98 -19.77 -10.14
CA GLY A 85 9.68 -18.74 -10.91
C GLY A 85 10.77 -18.00 -10.15
N TYR A 86 10.84 -18.16 -8.83
CA TYR A 86 11.84 -17.49 -7.97
C TYR A 86 13.07 -18.37 -7.63
N LYS A 87 13.19 -19.56 -8.25
CA LYS A 87 14.30 -20.49 -7.96
C LYS A 87 15.66 -20.05 -8.52
N ASN A 88 15.69 -19.53 -9.73
CA ASN A 88 16.90 -19.26 -10.48
C ASN A 88 17.05 -17.76 -10.79
N MET A 89 16.90 -16.93 -9.77
CA MET A 89 16.94 -15.49 -9.93
C MET A 89 18.27 -14.99 -10.46
N LYS A 90 18.20 -14.04 -11.39
CA LYS A 90 19.36 -13.29 -11.91
C LYS A 90 19.36 -11.88 -11.31
N VAL A 91 20.53 -11.29 -11.23
CA VAL A 91 20.74 -9.91 -10.78
C VAL A 91 21.36 -9.13 -11.94
N SER A 92 20.77 -7.98 -12.28
CA SER A 92 21.34 -7.06 -13.27
C SER A 92 22.52 -6.30 -12.67
N THR A 93 23.66 -6.34 -13.35
CA THR A 93 24.86 -5.60 -12.98
C THR A 93 25.38 -4.85 -14.19
N LYS A 94 26.29 -3.89 -14.00
CA LYS A 94 26.94 -3.14 -15.09
C LYS A 94 27.70 -4.06 -16.09
N ASP A 95 28.06 -5.27 -15.68
CA ASP A 95 28.81 -6.25 -16.48
C ASP A 95 27.89 -7.34 -17.05
N GLY A 96 26.56 -7.19 -16.94
CA GLY A 96 25.53 -8.14 -17.40
C GLY A 96 24.85 -8.88 -16.24
N LEU A 97 24.09 -9.93 -16.60
CA LEU A 97 23.36 -10.74 -15.63
C LEU A 97 24.25 -11.74 -14.91
N VAL A 98 24.13 -11.78 -13.58
CA VAL A 98 24.80 -12.78 -12.73
C VAL A 98 23.75 -13.54 -11.91
N ASP A 99 24.13 -14.71 -11.37
CA ASP A 99 23.24 -15.46 -10.48
C ASP A 99 23.03 -14.73 -9.15
N ALA A 100 21.85 -14.84 -8.57
CA ALA A 100 21.63 -14.44 -7.20
C ALA A 100 22.44 -15.37 -6.27
N VAL A 101 23.28 -14.78 -5.40
CA VAL A 101 24.15 -15.54 -4.49
C VAL A 101 23.40 -16.15 -3.31
N ARG A 102 22.14 -15.74 -3.10
CA ARG A 102 21.23 -16.27 -2.08
C ARG A 102 19.79 -16.14 -2.56
N PRO A 103 18.86 -16.97 -2.06
CA PRO A 103 17.45 -16.84 -2.41
C PRO A 103 16.83 -15.56 -1.80
N ILE A 104 15.75 -15.10 -2.40
CA ILE A 104 14.85 -14.13 -1.76
C ILE A 104 14.11 -14.84 -0.62
N THR A 105 14.07 -14.25 0.56
CA THR A 105 13.27 -14.73 1.69
C THR A 105 11.98 -13.92 1.84
N LEU A 106 11.01 -14.44 2.61
CA LEU A 106 9.77 -13.72 2.90
C LEU A 106 10.04 -12.39 3.61
N GLN A 107 11.06 -12.34 4.48
CA GLN A 107 11.49 -11.09 5.13
C GLN A 107 12.04 -10.09 4.11
N HIS A 108 12.79 -10.54 3.09
CA HIS A 108 13.28 -9.66 2.03
C HIS A 108 12.09 -9.03 1.26
N LEU A 109 11.01 -9.77 1.03
CA LEU A 109 9.79 -9.21 0.43
C LEU A 109 9.18 -8.12 1.31
N LEU A 110 8.88 -8.43 2.58
CA LEU A 110 8.26 -7.53 3.54
C LEU A 110 9.02 -6.22 3.73
N ASN A 111 10.34 -6.26 3.61
CA ASN A 111 11.22 -5.11 3.84
C ASN A 111 11.63 -4.37 2.56
N MET A 112 11.13 -4.76 1.37
CA MET A 112 11.55 -4.21 0.08
C MET A 112 13.07 -4.35 -0.17
N THR A 113 13.69 -5.40 0.39
CA THR A 113 15.11 -5.70 0.22
C THR A 113 15.36 -6.90 -0.70
N SER A 114 14.33 -7.33 -1.44
CA SER A 114 14.40 -8.46 -2.37
C SER A 114 15.18 -8.17 -3.66
N GLY A 115 15.22 -6.90 -4.10
CA GLY A 115 15.72 -6.50 -5.41
C GLY A 115 14.67 -6.53 -6.53
N LEU A 116 13.43 -6.95 -6.25
CA LEU A 116 12.32 -6.90 -7.19
C LEU A 116 11.92 -5.44 -7.48
N VAL A 117 11.58 -5.15 -8.73
CA VAL A 117 11.31 -3.79 -9.22
C VAL A 117 9.87 -3.63 -9.72
N TYR A 118 9.41 -2.38 -9.83
CA TYR A 118 8.25 -2.02 -10.64
C TYR A 118 8.68 -1.67 -12.06
N PRO A 119 7.74 -1.64 -13.02
CA PRO A 119 8.00 -1.17 -14.39
C PRO A 119 8.56 0.26 -14.40
N GLY A 120 9.49 0.54 -15.32
CA GLY A 120 10.10 1.85 -15.46
C GLY A 120 11.13 1.91 -16.58
N GLU A 121 11.76 3.07 -16.74
CA GLU A 121 12.74 3.32 -17.81
C GLU A 121 14.17 3.52 -17.26
N ASP A 122 14.34 3.73 -15.96
CA ASP A 122 15.57 4.21 -15.37
C ASP A 122 16.70 3.16 -15.37
N ARG A 123 16.38 1.87 -15.21
CA ARG A 123 17.35 0.78 -15.05
C ARG A 123 16.96 -0.42 -15.89
N GLU A 124 17.93 -1.25 -16.24
CA GLU A 124 17.70 -2.46 -17.04
C GLU A 124 16.60 -3.38 -16.44
N SER A 125 16.63 -3.62 -15.14
CA SER A 125 15.59 -4.42 -14.47
C SER A 125 14.19 -3.81 -14.62
N ASP A 126 14.07 -2.47 -14.49
CA ASP A 126 12.81 -1.74 -14.62
C ASP A 126 12.28 -1.84 -16.06
N GLN A 127 13.18 -1.72 -17.06
CA GLN A 127 12.85 -1.85 -18.50
C GLN A 127 12.42 -3.28 -18.85
N VAL A 128 13.11 -4.30 -18.33
CA VAL A 128 12.72 -5.70 -18.53
C VAL A 128 11.35 -5.95 -17.88
N MET A 129 11.13 -5.45 -16.67
CA MET A 129 9.82 -5.55 -16.00
C MET A 129 8.70 -4.91 -16.81
N GLU A 130 8.97 -3.75 -17.45
CA GLU A 130 8.00 -3.09 -18.34
C GLU A 130 7.65 -3.97 -19.56
N GLN A 131 8.65 -4.58 -20.20
CA GLN A 131 8.43 -5.48 -21.34
C GLN A 131 7.64 -6.73 -20.94
N VAL A 132 7.97 -7.33 -19.80
CA VAL A 132 7.25 -8.50 -19.25
C VAL A 132 5.81 -8.13 -18.94
N ARG A 133 5.58 -6.99 -18.29
CA ARG A 133 4.24 -6.47 -17.97
C ARG A 133 3.39 -6.31 -19.23
N ILE A 134 3.93 -5.68 -20.29
CA ILE A 134 3.21 -5.50 -21.56
C ILE A 134 2.80 -6.84 -22.13
N ARG A 135 3.72 -7.81 -22.25
CA ARG A 135 3.40 -9.14 -22.77
C ARG A 135 2.38 -9.89 -21.92
N LEU A 136 2.48 -9.79 -20.61
CA LEU A 136 1.51 -10.40 -19.69
C LEU A 136 0.12 -9.78 -19.84
N HIS A 137 0.04 -8.45 -19.99
CA HIS A 137 -1.20 -7.76 -20.27
C HIS A 137 -1.85 -8.24 -21.59
N GLU A 138 -1.08 -8.28 -22.68
CA GLU A 138 -1.57 -8.79 -23.98
C GLU A 138 -2.07 -10.24 -23.88
N ARG A 139 -1.32 -11.12 -23.20
CA ARG A 139 -1.73 -12.50 -22.93
C ARG A 139 -3.02 -12.57 -22.12
N ALA A 140 -3.18 -11.73 -21.12
CA ALA A 140 -4.37 -11.68 -20.27
C ALA A 140 -5.60 -11.18 -21.03
N VAL A 141 -5.45 -10.13 -21.86
CA VAL A 141 -6.52 -9.64 -22.75
C VAL A 141 -6.96 -10.74 -23.69
N LYS A 142 -6.04 -11.40 -24.41
CA LYS A 142 -6.34 -12.49 -25.33
C LYS A 142 -7.00 -13.67 -24.62
N ALA A 143 -6.52 -14.07 -23.45
CA ALA A 143 -7.14 -15.15 -22.69
C ALA A 143 -8.60 -14.83 -22.34
N ARG A 144 -8.86 -13.57 -21.92
CA ARG A 144 -10.23 -13.12 -21.60
C ARG A 144 -11.15 -13.11 -22.83
N GLU A 145 -10.68 -12.72 -23.99
CA GLU A 145 -11.42 -12.79 -25.27
C GLU A 145 -11.78 -14.23 -25.64
N GLU A 146 -10.93 -15.18 -25.27
CA GLU A 146 -11.15 -16.63 -25.46
C GLU A 146 -11.96 -17.28 -24.31
N GLY A 147 -12.51 -16.49 -23.38
CA GLY A 147 -13.28 -16.97 -22.24
C GLY A 147 -12.42 -17.68 -21.16
N ARG A 148 -11.12 -17.43 -21.12
CA ARG A 148 -10.17 -17.96 -20.13
C ARG A 148 -9.60 -16.81 -19.27
N SER A 149 -8.91 -17.13 -18.20
CA SER A 149 -8.12 -16.20 -17.39
C SER A 149 -6.72 -16.75 -17.17
N LEU A 150 -5.72 -15.89 -17.08
CA LEU A 150 -4.43 -16.25 -16.49
C LEU A 150 -4.64 -16.35 -14.97
N SER A 151 -3.98 -17.31 -14.34
CA SER A 151 -3.96 -17.34 -12.88
C SER A 151 -3.04 -16.25 -12.34
N ASN A 152 -3.32 -15.76 -11.15
CA ASN A 152 -2.47 -14.81 -10.44
C ASN A 152 -1.05 -15.38 -10.26
N LEU A 153 -0.97 -16.68 -9.89
CA LEU A 153 0.30 -17.39 -9.73
C LEU A 153 1.10 -17.51 -11.04
N ASP A 154 0.44 -17.73 -12.20
CA ASP A 154 1.14 -17.76 -13.49
C ASP A 154 1.81 -16.43 -13.80
N ILE A 155 1.11 -15.32 -13.54
CA ILE A 155 1.66 -13.97 -13.75
C ILE A 155 2.84 -13.72 -12.82
N ILE A 156 2.69 -14.00 -11.52
CA ILE A 156 3.71 -13.78 -10.51
C ILE A 156 4.96 -14.64 -10.76
N ASN A 157 4.78 -15.92 -11.11
CA ASN A 157 5.90 -16.81 -11.45
C ASN A 157 6.62 -16.37 -12.73
N THR A 158 5.87 -15.93 -13.77
CA THR A 158 6.50 -15.41 -15.00
C THR A 158 7.37 -14.18 -14.70
N ILE A 159 6.92 -13.27 -13.83
CA ILE A 159 7.71 -12.11 -13.41
C ILE A 159 8.99 -12.56 -12.68
N GLY A 160 8.87 -13.50 -11.74
CA GLY A 160 10.03 -14.05 -11.04
C GLY A 160 11.04 -14.73 -11.97
N GLU A 161 10.58 -15.46 -12.98
CA GLU A 161 11.42 -16.16 -13.95
C GLU A 161 12.16 -15.23 -14.91
N GLU A 162 11.51 -14.15 -15.36
CA GLU A 162 12.00 -13.34 -16.48
C GLU A 162 12.62 -12.00 -16.06
N VAL A 163 12.25 -11.45 -14.89
CA VAL A 163 12.72 -10.12 -14.46
C VAL A 163 13.93 -10.25 -13.53
N PRO A 164 15.10 -9.69 -13.93
CA PRO A 164 16.26 -9.72 -13.06
C PRO A 164 16.10 -8.77 -11.87
N LEU A 165 16.68 -9.16 -10.75
CA LEU A 165 16.76 -8.33 -9.56
C LEU A 165 17.70 -7.14 -9.80
N GLN A 166 17.43 -6.03 -9.14
CA GLN A 166 18.28 -4.84 -9.22
C GLN A 166 19.59 -4.96 -8.41
N PHE A 167 19.57 -5.78 -7.35
CA PHE A 167 20.73 -6.05 -6.47
C PHE A 167 20.57 -7.43 -5.82
N GLN A 168 21.63 -7.93 -5.20
CA GLN A 168 21.60 -9.19 -4.46
C GLN A 168 20.61 -9.12 -3.28
N PRO A 169 19.74 -10.13 -3.08
CA PRO A 169 18.75 -10.12 -2.00
C PRO A 169 19.38 -9.74 -0.65
N GLY A 170 18.81 -8.75 0.01
CA GLY A 170 19.25 -8.23 1.31
C GLY A 170 20.33 -7.13 1.25
N GLU A 171 20.88 -6.79 0.08
CA GLU A 171 22.00 -5.81 0.00
C GLU A 171 21.55 -4.36 -0.19
N GLY A 172 20.31 -4.13 -0.64
CA GLY A 172 19.77 -2.78 -0.87
C GLY A 172 18.32 -2.69 -0.48
N TRP A 173 17.74 -1.57 -0.83
CA TRP A 173 16.31 -1.30 -0.71
C TRP A 173 15.77 -0.82 -2.06
N ARG A 174 14.66 -1.39 -2.52
CA ARG A 174 13.96 -0.95 -3.73
C ARG A 174 12.47 -1.15 -3.56
N TYR A 175 11.73 -0.05 -3.69
CA TYR A 175 10.28 -0.11 -3.74
C TYR A 175 9.83 -0.76 -5.06
N GLY A 176 9.17 -1.92 -4.98
CA GLY A 176 8.88 -2.73 -6.17
C GLY A 176 7.85 -3.84 -5.91
N PHE A 177 7.93 -4.88 -6.73
CA PHE A 177 6.95 -5.98 -6.85
C PHE A 177 6.91 -6.94 -5.64
N SER A 178 7.61 -6.64 -4.56
CA SER A 178 7.72 -7.53 -3.39
C SER A 178 6.37 -7.89 -2.75
N ALA A 179 5.45 -6.93 -2.68
CA ALA A 179 4.14 -7.18 -2.06
C ALA A 179 3.23 -8.04 -2.94
N ASP A 180 3.38 -7.92 -4.26
CA ASP A 180 2.68 -8.76 -5.22
C ASP A 180 3.19 -10.21 -5.18
N ALA A 181 4.52 -10.38 -5.06
CA ALA A 181 5.13 -11.69 -4.85
C ALA A 181 4.66 -12.32 -3.53
N LEU A 182 4.55 -11.53 -2.44
CA LEU A 182 4.05 -12.00 -1.16
C LEU A 182 2.57 -12.43 -1.24
N ALA A 183 1.73 -11.70 -1.99
CA ALA A 183 0.35 -12.11 -2.28
C ALA A 183 0.31 -13.49 -2.98
N GLY A 184 1.21 -13.71 -3.95
CA GLY A 184 1.37 -15.02 -4.58
C GLY A 184 1.80 -16.12 -3.62
N VAL A 185 2.66 -15.83 -2.66
CA VAL A 185 3.03 -16.79 -1.59
C VAL A 185 1.80 -17.15 -0.76
N VAL A 186 0.98 -16.16 -0.35
CA VAL A 186 -0.26 -16.41 0.40
C VAL A 186 -1.21 -17.30 -0.41
N GLU A 187 -1.42 -16.99 -1.68
CA GLU A 187 -2.28 -17.80 -2.58
C GLU A 187 -1.73 -19.22 -2.75
N ALA A 188 -0.43 -19.40 -2.97
CA ALA A 188 0.20 -20.71 -3.14
C ALA A 188 0.06 -21.59 -1.88
N ILE A 189 0.17 -21.00 -0.69
CA ILE A 189 0.04 -21.72 0.59
C ILE A 189 -1.41 -22.11 0.87
N THR A 190 -2.33 -21.19 0.65
CA THR A 190 -3.74 -21.38 1.02
C THR A 190 -4.52 -22.17 -0.02
N GLY A 191 -4.05 -22.19 -1.27
CA GLY A 191 -4.70 -22.85 -2.39
C GLY A 191 -6.00 -22.18 -2.85
N ILE A 192 -6.28 -20.96 -2.38
CA ILE A 192 -7.44 -20.16 -2.78
C ILE A 192 -7.00 -18.82 -3.36
N PRO A 193 -7.75 -18.20 -4.29
CA PRO A 193 -7.43 -16.90 -4.84
C PRO A 193 -7.15 -15.86 -3.75
N TYR A 194 -6.16 -15.02 -3.97
CA TYR A 194 -5.71 -14.06 -2.95
C TYR A 194 -6.82 -13.12 -2.46
N GLY A 195 -7.64 -12.60 -3.38
CA GLY A 195 -8.79 -11.75 -3.03
C GLY A 195 -9.83 -12.49 -2.19
N GLU A 196 -10.08 -13.75 -2.49
CA GLU A 196 -10.99 -14.60 -1.70
C GLU A 196 -10.44 -14.87 -0.29
N TYR A 197 -9.12 -15.07 -0.18
CA TYR A 197 -8.46 -15.20 1.12
C TYR A 197 -8.63 -13.92 1.95
N LEU A 198 -8.36 -12.74 1.39
CA LEU A 198 -8.55 -11.47 2.07
C LEU A 198 -10.01 -11.25 2.48
N GLN A 199 -10.95 -11.55 1.58
CA GLN A 199 -12.38 -11.42 1.85
C GLN A 199 -12.78 -12.20 3.10
N LYS A 200 -12.43 -13.48 3.17
CA LYS A 200 -12.83 -14.40 4.25
C LYS A 200 -12.11 -14.10 5.57
N THR A 201 -10.83 -13.75 5.51
CA THR A 201 -9.99 -13.69 6.73
C THR A 201 -9.85 -12.29 7.29
N ILE A 202 -10.04 -11.24 6.48
CA ILE A 202 -9.83 -9.86 6.88
C ILE A 202 -11.09 -9.02 6.64
N PHE A 203 -11.62 -8.95 5.42
CA PHE A 203 -12.66 -7.97 5.09
C PHE A 203 -14.00 -8.27 5.76
N GLU A 204 -14.52 -9.49 5.62
CA GLU A 204 -15.78 -9.88 6.27
C GLU A 204 -15.72 -9.75 7.80
N PRO A 205 -14.70 -10.30 8.50
CA PRO A 205 -14.63 -10.19 9.95
C PRO A 205 -14.44 -8.75 10.45
N LEU A 206 -13.79 -7.85 9.67
CA LEU A 206 -13.67 -6.42 9.99
C LEU A 206 -14.92 -5.62 9.61
N GLY A 207 -15.83 -6.18 8.79
CA GLY A 207 -16.97 -5.48 8.24
C GLY A 207 -16.60 -4.48 7.13
N MET A 208 -15.51 -4.73 6.40
CA MET A 208 -15.03 -3.95 5.26
C MET A 208 -15.79 -4.38 3.99
N LYS A 209 -17.01 -3.89 3.85
CA LYS A 209 -17.98 -4.37 2.85
C LYS A 209 -17.72 -3.87 1.43
N ASP A 210 -17.04 -2.74 1.33
CA ASP A 210 -16.76 -2.03 0.07
C ASP A 210 -15.26 -2.12 -0.29
N THR A 211 -14.55 -3.12 0.28
CA THR A 211 -13.13 -3.34 0.02
C THR A 211 -12.92 -4.60 -0.82
N GLY A 212 -12.17 -4.47 -1.92
CA GLY A 212 -11.89 -5.57 -2.83
C GLY A 212 -11.08 -5.14 -4.04
N PHE A 213 -10.78 -6.10 -4.92
CA PHE A 213 -10.02 -5.86 -6.16
C PHE A 213 -10.87 -5.32 -7.32
N TYR A 214 -12.15 -5.25 -7.16
CA TYR A 214 -13.13 -4.62 -8.06
C TYR A 214 -14.38 -4.25 -7.25
N ILE A 215 -15.26 -3.47 -7.84
CA ILE A 215 -16.52 -3.02 -7.24
C ILE A 215 -17.70 -3.48 -8.07
N GLU A 216 -18.88 -3.57 -7.49
CA GLU A 216 -20.09 -3.91 -8.21
C GLU A 216 -20.52 -2.77 -9.17
N GLU A 217 -21.15 -3.12 -10.31
CA GLU A 217 -21.69 -2.14 -11.27
C GLU A 217 -22.63 -1.13 -10.60
N SER A 218 -23.40 -1.58 -9.63
CA SER A 218 -24.31 -0.73 -8.85
C SER A 218 -23.60 0.32 -8.01
N GLN A 219 -22.30 0.15 -7.73
CA GLN A 219 -21.49 1.02 -6.89
C GLN A 219 -20.65 2.03 -7.68
N ILE A 220 -20.62 1.96 -9.01
CA ILE A 220 -19.76 2.80 -9.86
C ILE A 220 -19.97 4.31 -9.59
N HIS A 221 -21.19 4.72 -9.23
CA HIS A 221 -21.54 6.11 -8.92
C HIS A 221 -20.93 6.61 -7.61
N ARG A 222 -20.35 5.72 -6.79
CA ARG A 222 -19.64 6.02 -5.55
C ARG A 222 -18.12 6.17 -5.78
N LEU A 223 -17.60 5.78 -6.96
CA LEU A 223 -16.17 5.86 -7.23
C LEU A 223 -15.72 7.33 -7.22
N ALA A 224 -14.75 7.63 -6.35
CA ALA A 224 -14.19 8.97 -6.22
C ALA A 224 -13.50 9.40 -7.52
N GLN A 225 -13.73 10.66 -7.93
CA GLN A 225 -13.15 11.21 -9.15
C GLN A 225 -11.64 11.34 -9.04
N MET A 226 -10.91 10.73 -9.99
CA MET A 226 -9.47 10.95 -10.13
C MET A 226 -9.22 12.31 -10.78
N TYR A 227 -8.21 13.04 -10.27
CA TYR A 227 -7.75 14.32 -10.79
C TYR A 227 -6.28 14.23 -11.20
N SER A 228 -5.89 15.06 -12.19
CA SER A 228 -4.48 15.28 -12.60
C SER A 228 -4.10 16.73 -12.32
N ARG A 229 -2.85 16.97 -11.93
CA ARG A 229 -2.30 18.32 -11.85
C ARG A 229 -2.02 18.87 -13.24
N ILE A 230 -2.29 20.16 -13.48
CA ILE A 230 -2.10 20.82 -14.78
C ILE A 230 -0.95 21.84 -14.79
N ASP A 231 -0.45 22.21 -13.62
CA ASP A 231 0.63 23.19 -13.43
C ASP A 231 1.45 22.94 -12.16
N GLU A 232 2.49 23.71 -11.97
CA GLU A 232 3.39 23.63 -10.79
C GLU A 232 2.72 24.15 -9.51
N GLU A 233 1.71 25.02 -9.63
CA GLU A 233 0.89 25.51 -8.52
C GLU A 233 -0.06 24.42 -7.97
N GLY A 234 -0.26 23.34 -8.74
CA GLY A 234 -1.03 22.17 -8.35
C GLY A 234 -2.52 22.25 -8.67
N HIS A 235 -2.96 23.14 -9.56
CA HIS A 235 -4.33 23.20 -10.03
C HIS A 235 -4.75 21.90 -10.71
N LEU A 236 -6.01 21.54 -10.56
CA LEU A 236 -6.52 20.22 -10.94
C LEU A 236 -7.47 20.28 -12.16
N LYS A 237 -7.41 19.21 -12.95
CA LYS A 237 -8.47 18.80 -13.88
C LYS A 237 -8.86 17.35 -13.62
N LYS A 238 -10.02 16.92 -14.11
CA LYS A 238 -10.36 15.49 -14.09
C LYS A 238 -9.35 14.71 -14.89
N ALA A 239 -8.84 13.60 -14.31
CA ALA A 239 -7.90 12.71 -14.98
C ALA A 239 -8.58 11.92 -16.10
N ASP A 240 -7.78 11.45 -17.07
CA ASP A 240 -8.22 10.46 -18.05
C ASP A 240 -8.49 9.13 -17.30
N GLU A 241 -9.63 8.49 -17.61
CA GLU A 241 -10.01 7.19 -17.02
C GLU A 241 -9.00 6.07 -17.32
N LYS A 242 -8.20 6.20 -18.38
CA LYS A 242 -7.14 5.25 -18.76
C LYS A 242 -5.87 5.35 -17.93
N ALA A 243 -5.72 6.39 -17.12
CA ALA A 243 -4.63 6.47 -16.18
C ALA A 243 -4.62 5.21 -15.29
N TYR A 244 -3.45 4.55 -15.19
CA TYR A 244 -3.25 3.30 -14.42
C TYR A 244 -3.83 2.01 -15.04
N GLU A 245 -3.93 1.95 -16.36
CA GLU A 245 -4.34 0.74 -17.10
C GLU A 245 -3.50 -0.50 -16.72
N TRP A 246 -2.23 -0.31 -16.39
CA TRP A 246 -1.31 -1.37 -16.01
C TRP A 246 -1.69 -2.14 -14.73
N LEU A 247 -2.46 -1.52 -13.80
CA LEU A 247 -3.06 -2.18 -12.64
C LEU A 247 -4.48 -2.70 -12.91
N ASN A 248 -4.95 -2.58 -14.15
CA ASN A 248 -6.34 -2.84 -14.55
C ASN A 248 -7.39 -2.03 -13.77
N MET A 249 -6.99 -0.91 -13.19
CA MET A 249 -7.90 -0.05 -12.40
C MET A 249 -8.72 0.94 -13.26
N TYR A 250 -8.61 0.85 -14.60
CA TYR A 250 -9.47 1.57 -15.55
C TYR A 250 -10.85 0.92 -15.72
N ALA A 251 -11.00 -0.37 -15.40
CA ALA A 251 -12.25 -1.11 -15.48
C ALA A 251 -12.68 -1.58 -14.08
N PRO A 252 -13.10 -0.66 -13.20
CA PRO A 252 -13.26 -0.92 -11.76
C PRO A 252 -14.31 -2.00 -11.43
N THR A 253 -15.25 -2.26 -12.36
CA THR A 253 -16.33 -3.26 -12.17
C THR A 253 -15.99 -4.63 -12.76
N LYS A 254 -14.74 -4.85 -13.18
CA LYS A 254 -14.27 -6.14 -13.71
C LYS A 254 -13.15 -6.70 -12.84
N PRO A 255 -13.13 -8.02 -12.60
CA PRO A 255 -11.99 -8.66 -11.98
C PRO A 255 -10.68 -8.25 -12.68
N PRO A 256 -9.62 -7.90 -11.94
CA PRO A 256 -8.34 -7.52 -12.54
C PRO A 256 -7.64 -8.72 -13.20
N TYR A 257 -6.58 -8.46 -13.96
CA TYR A 257 -5.73 -9.53 -14.49
C TYR A 257 -4.80 -10.09 -13.40
N ILE A 258 -4.45 -9.27 -12.42
CA ILE A 258 -3.67 -9.64 -11.25
C ILE A 258 -4.31 -9.03 -10.00
N GLU A 259 -4.52 -9.84 -8.98
CA GLU A 259 -4.90 -9.38 -7.64
C GLU A 259 -3.64 -8.86 -6.92
N SER A 260 -3.27 -7.61 -7.25
CA SER A 260 -2.01 -7.00 -6.82
C SER A 260 -2.00 -6.76 -5.31
N GLY A 261 -1.17 -7.50 -4.58
CA GLY A 261 -0.90 -7.25 -3.15
C GLY A 261 -0.18 -5.94 -2.89
N GLY A 262 0.39 -5.33 -3.95
CA GLY A 262 1.09 -4.06 -3.90
C GLY A 262 0.23 -2.83 -4.13
N GLY A 263 -1.00 -2.98 -4.74
CA GLY A 263 -1.72 -1.76 -5.13
C GLY A 263 -3.12 -1.93 -5.70
N GLY A 264 -3.71 -3.13 -5.69
CA GLY A 264 -4.92 -3.43 -6.47
C GLY A 264 -6.26 -3.12 -5.80
N LEU A 265 -6.30 -2.78 -4.50
CA LEU A 265 -7.55 -2.66 -3.77
C LEU A 265 -8.28 -1.33 -4.00
N TYR A 266 -9.60 -1.43 -3.97
CA TYR A 266 -10.55 -0.36 -3.70
C TYR A 266 -10.98 -0.44 -2.25
N SER A 267 -11.31 0.70 -1.62
CA SER A 267 -11.85 0.76 -0.26
C SER A 267 -12.55 2.09 -0.01
N THR A 268 -13.27 2.19 1.11
CA THR A 268 -13.86 3.44 1.62
C THR A 268 -13.07 3.97 2.81
N LEU A 269 -13.33 5.21 3.22
CA LEU A 269 -12.79 5.78 4.45
C LEU A 269 -13.17 4.93 5.67
N GLU A 270 -14.43 4.49 5.74
CA GLU A 270 -14.94 3.68 6.85
C GLU A 270 -14.27 2.30 6.92
N ASP A 271 -14.24 1.58 5.81
CA ASP A 271 -13.65 0.24 5.76
C ASP A 271 -12.17 0.28 6.14
N TYR A 272 -11.42 1.21 5.54
CA TYR A 272 -10.00 1.32 5.85
C TYR A 272 -9.75 1.78 7.30
N ASN A 273 -10.64 2.60 7.86
CA ASN A 273 -10.60 2.95 9.28
C ASN A 273 -10.79 1.73 10.19
N HIS A 274 -11.67 0.78 9.85
CA HIS A 274 -11.80 -0.49 10.59
C HIS A 274 -10.46 -1.25 10.65
N PHE A 275 -9.76 -1.35 9.50
CA PHE A 275 -8.45 -1.98 9.44
C PHE A 275 -7.41 -1.25 10.31
N VAL A 276 -7.36 0.08 10.23
CA VAL A 276 -6.46 0.91 11.04
C VAL A 276 -6.76 0.78 12.53
N GLN A 277 -8.04 0.77 12.93
CA GLN A 277 -8.44 0.58 14.32
C GLN A 277 -8.09 -0.83 14.84
N MET A 278 -8.16 -1.86 14.01
CA MET A 278 -7.71 -3.22 14.35
C MET A 278 -6.22 -3.22 14.70
N LEU A 279 -5.38 -2.60 13.86
CA LEU A 279 -3.94 -2.48 14.13
C LEU A 279 -3.66 -1.63 15.38
N ALA A 280 -4.33 -0.49 15.54
CA ALA A 280 -4.18 0.39 16.70
C ALA A 280 -4.58 -0.28 18.03
N ALA A 281 -5.51 -1.23 17.96
CA ALA A 281 -5.93 -2.04 19.12
C ALA A 281 -5.05 -3.30 19.34
N GLY A 282 -3.88 -3.36 18.72
CA GLY A 282 -2.95 -4.47 18.89
C GLY A 282 -3.41 -5.77 18.20
N GLY A 283 -4.11 -5.65 17.06
CA GLY A 283 -4.51 -6.77 16.21
C GLY A 283 -5.90 -7.31 16.48
N SER A 284 -6.72 -6.61 17.28
CA SER A 284 -8.09 -7.02 17.61
C SER A 284 -9.10 -5.95 17.21
N TYR A 285 -10.30 -6.37 16.81
CA TYR A 285 -11.39 -5.45 16.49
C TYR A 285 -12.75 -6.06 16.85
N LYS A 286 -13.59 -5.33 17.58
CA LYS A 286 -14.96 -5.75 18.00
C LYS A 286 -15.03 -7.19 18.54
N GLY A 287 -14.02 -7.59 19.34
CA GLY A 287 -13.94 -8.91 19.95
C GLY A 287 -13.35 -10.01 19.07
N HIS A 288 -12.99 -9.70 17.84
CA HIS A 288 -12.27 -10.59 16.92
C HIS A 288 -10.76 -10.34 17.05
N ASN A 289 -9.97 -11.41 17.10
CA ASN A 289 -8.51 -11.32 17.11
C ASN A 289 -7.98 -11.79 15.74
N PHE A 290 -7.28 -10.90 15.02
CA PHE A 290 -6.73 -11.16 13.69
C PHE A 290 -5.26 -11.58 13.76
N ILE A 291 -4.47 -10.82 14.52
CA ILE A 291 -3.06 -11.09 14.82
C ILE A 291 -2.77 -10.67 16.27
N GLY A 292 -1.77 -11.28 16.86
CA GLY A 292 -1.38 -10.99 18.23
C GLY A 292 -0.69 -9.62 18.37
N ARG A 293 -0.80 -9.02 19.57
CA ARG A 293 -0.17 -7.73 19.87
C ARG A 293 1.34 -7.73 19.58
N LYS A 294 2.05 -8.83 19.88
CA LYS A 294 3.49 -8.91 19.62
C LYS A 294 3.82 -8.93 18.12
N THR A 295 2.93 -9.43 17.30
CA THR A 295 3.07 -9.36 15.84
C THR A 295 2.83 -7.94 15.35
N VAL A 296 1.86 -7.21 15.91
CA VAL A 296 1.68 -5.77 15.61
C VAL A 296 2.91 -4.97 16.04
N ASP A 297 3.46 -5.21 17.24
CA ASP A 297 4.71 -4.58 17.71
C ASP A 297 5.87 -4.84 16.72
N TYR A 298 5.98 -6.08 16.21
CA TYR A 298 7.00 -6.46 15.22
C TYR A 298 6.79 -5.75 13.87
N ILE A 299 5.54 -5.70 13.38
CA ILE A 299 5.19 -4.97 12.14
C ILE A 299 5.60 -3.49 12.24
N ALA A 300 5.38 -2.86 13.39
CA ALA A 300 5.66 -1.45 13.66
C ALA A 300 7.14 -1.17 14.00
N THR A 301 8.08 -1.97 13.51
CA THR A 301 9.51 -1.84 13.81
C THR A 301 10.32 -1.58 12.55
N ASN A 302 11.30 -0.66 12.61
CA ASN A 302 12.28 -0.52 11.53
C ASN A 302 13.11 -1.81 11.42
N GLN A 303 13.15 -2.37 10.22
CA GLN A 303 13.86 -3.62 9.93
C GLN A 303 15.03 -3.44 8.95
N LEU A 304 15.29 -2.22 8.51
CA LEU A 304 16.43 -1.92 7.65
C LEU A 304 17.68 -1.64 8.49
N ASN A 305 18.80 -2.21 8.06
CA ASN A 305 20.11 -1.86 8.57
C ASN A 305 20.59 -0.51 7.98
N GLU A 306 21.72 0.01 8.49
CA GLU A 306 22.26 1.30 8.07
C GLU A 306 22.61 1.37 6.57
N GLN A 307 23.08 0.27 5.97
CA GLN A 307 23.40 0.22 4.54
C GLN A 307 22.12 0.29 3.70
N GLN A 308 21.10 -0.50 4.06
CA GLN A 308 19.81 -0.52 3.37
C GLN A 308 19.10 0.84 3.50
N MET A 309 19.18 1.49 4.67
CA MET A 309 18.63 2.83 4.89
C MET A 309 19.23 3.89 3.95
N LYS A 310 20.51 3.77 3.58
CA LYS A 310 21.16 4.67 2.61
C LYS A 310 20.67 4.49 1.17
N CYS A 311 20.01 3.36 0.88
CA CYS A 311 19.44 3.05 -0.43
C CYS A 311 17.99 3.53 -0.56
N VAL A 312 17.37 4.01 0.54
CA VAL A 312 15.99 4.53 0.51
C VAL A 312 15.98 5.88 -0.16
N ASP A 313 15.26 5.99 -1.27
CA ASP A 313 15.23 7.15 -2.16
C ASP A 313 13.88 7.90 -2.15
N PHE A 314 13.05 7.69 -1.13
CA PHE A 314 11.77 8.37 -0.98
C PHE A 314 11.87 9.54 0.00
N ASP A 315 11.60 10.77 -0.45
CA ASP A 315 11.53 11.96 0.40
C ASP A 315 10.53 11.81 1.56
N SER A 316 9.47 11.04 1.34
CA SER A 316 8.44 10.76 2.35
C SER A 316 8.94 9.89 3.52
N ILE A 317 10.16 9.35 3.44
CA ILE A 317 10.77 8.48 4.46
C ILE A 317 11.88 9.21 5.23
N ILE A 318 12.17 10.47 4.96
CA ILE A 318 13.14 11.23 5.73
C ILE A 318 12.71 11.29 7.21
N GLY A 319 13.58 10.80 8.10
CA GLY A 319 13.30 10.68 9.53
C GLY A 319 12.57 9.41 9.94
N TYR A 320 12.24 8.53 8.97
CA TYR A 320 11.62 7.24 9.19
C TYR A 320 12.57 6.09 8.86
N GLY A 321 12.35 4.94 9.48
CA GLY A 321 12.77 3.63 9.02
C GLY A 321 11.67 2.97 8.20
N TYR A 322 11.92 1.72 7.79
CA TYR A 322 10.98 0.93 6.98
C TYR A 322 10.98 -0.53 7.42
N GLY A 323 9.84 -1.17 7.31
CA GLY A 323 9.67 -2.61 7.53
C GLY A 323 8.22 -3.02 7.33
N ASN A 324 8.02 -4.24 6.88
CA ASN A 324 6.67 -4.81 6.68
C ASN A 324 5.76 -3.90 5.82
N PHE A 325 6.32 -3.36 4.74
CA PHE A 325 5.67 -2.45 3.78
C PHE A 325 5.17 -1.13 4.38
N MET A 326 5.65 -0.74 5.55
CA MET A 326 5.28 0.52 6.20
C MET A 326 6.52 1.30 6.62
N ARG A 327 6.40 2.63 6.68
CA ARG A 327 7.38 3.48 7.35
C ARG A 327 7.14 3.48 8.86
N VAL A 328 8.21 3.65 9.61
CA VAL A 328 8.18 3.75 11.08
C VAL A 328 8.97 4.96 11.51
N MET A 329 8.38 5.87 12.27
CA MET A 329 9.02 7.09 12.75
C MET A 329 10.22 6.78 13.64
N MET A 330 11.40 7.22 13.21
CA MET A 330 12.66 7.05 13.95
C MET A 330 13.16 8.38 14.54
N ASN A 331 12.99 9.48 13.80
CA ASN A 331 13.47 10.80 14.21
C ASN A 331 12.48 11.90 13.79
N PRO A 332 11.62 12.35 14.70
CA PRO A 332 10.64 13.40 14.42
C PRO A 332 11.24 14.72 13.94
N ALA A 333 12.42 15.08 14.43
CA ALA A 333 13.09 16.33 14.04
C ALA A 333 13.50 16.29 12.56
N LEU A 334 14.08 15.17 12.09
CA LEU A 334 14.41 14.99 10.66
C LEU A 334 13.15 14.90 9.78
N ALA A 335 12.09 14.27 10.28
CA ALA A 335 10.81 14.19 9.59
C ALA A 335 10.05 15.52 9.53
N ALA A 336 10.55 16.58 10.17
CA ALA A 336 9.86 17.85 10.37
C ALA A 336 8.42 17.65 10.87
N SER A 337 8.25 16.77 11.84
CA SER A 337 6.95 16.32 12.35
C SER A 337 6.94 16.30 13.88
N ASN A 338 5.77 16.56 14.45
CA ASN A 338 5.51 16.48 15.88
C ASN A 338 4.92 15.13 16.33
N GLY A 339 5.02 14.09 15.48
CA GLY A 339 4.64 12.72 15.83
C GLY A 339 5.63 12.04 16.77
N SER A 340 5.28 10.85 17.25
CA SER A 340 6.08 10.07 18.18
C SER A 340 7.03 9.11 17.44
N VAL A 341 8.19 8.82 18.04
CA VAL A 341 9.00 7.66 17.65
C VAL A 341 8.16 6.40 17.82
N GLY A 342 8.14 5.54 16.78
CA GLY A 342 7.31 4.34 16.72
C GLY A 342 5.94 4.56 16.05
N GLU A 343 5.58 5.78 15.64
CA GLU A 343 4.45 5.99 14.75
C GLU A 343 4.71 5.25 13.42
N TYR A 344 3.70 4.54 12.90
CA TYR A 344 3.83 3.79 11.66
C TYR A 344 2.62 3.96 10.75
N GLY A 345 2.76 3.64 9.49
CA GLY A 345 1.70 3.73 8.48
C GLY A 345 2.24 3.72 7.07
N TRP A 346 1.36 3.94 6.11
CA TRP A 346 1.74 4.01 4.70
C TRP A 346 0.84 4.96 3.91
N ASP A 347 1.06 5.01 2.61
CA ASP A 347 0.30 5.84 1.69
C ASP A 347 0.06 5.17 0.33
N GLY A 348 -0.83 5.73 -0.46
CA GLY A 348 -1.12 5.36 -1.83
C GLY A 348 -0.72 6.45 -2.81
N LEU A 349 -0.42 6.04 -4.04
CA LEU A 349 -0.03 6.92 -5.13
C LEU A 349 -0.98 8.12 -5.34
N PRO A 350 -2.33 7.97 -5.24
CA PRO A 350 -3.25 9.10 -5.42
C PRO A 350 -3.33 10.02 -4.21
N GLY A 351 -2.47 9.84 -3.21
CA GLY A 351 -2.40 10.68 -2.02
C GLY A 351 -3.17 10.15 -0.82
N THR A 352 -3.78 8.98 -0.91
CA THR A 352 -4.34 8.29 0.27
C THR A 352 -3.24 8.08 1.31
N TYR A 353 -3.59 8.13 2.60
CA TYR A 353 -2.61 8.15 3.66
C TYR A 353 -3.20 7.69 4.98
N PHE A 354 -2.45 6.94 5.78
CA PHE A 354 -2.77 6.71 7.17
C PHE A 354 -1.54 6.71 8.06
N PHE A 355 -1.76 6.98 9.33
CA PHE A 355 -0.79 6.68 10.38
C PHE A 355 -1.48 6.16 11.64
N ILE A 356 -0.71 5.43 12.43
CA ILE A 356 -1.03 4.96 13.78
C ILE A 356 0.11 5.41 14.68
N ASP A 357 -0.20 6.18 15.71
CA ASP A 357 0.73 6.54 16.78
C ASP A 357 0.32 5.81 18.07
N PRO A 358 0.96 4.66 18.37
CA PRO A 358 0.60 3.88 19.55
C PRO A 358 0.85 4.61 20.89
N LYS A 359 1.83 5.52 20.91
CA LYS A 359 2.18 6.28 22.11
C LYS A 359 1.10 7.27 22.50
N GLU A 360 0.51 7.91 21.51
CA GLU A 360 -0.56 8.90 21.70
C GLU A 360 -1.97 8.28 21.54
N GLU A 361 -2.06 6.97 21.28
CA GLU A 361 -3.32 6.28 20.94
C GLU A 361 -4.10 7.02 19.85
N LEU A 362 -3.39 7.48 18.81
CA LEU A 362 -3.88 8.37 17.78
C LEU A 362 -3.82 7.70 16.41
N THR A 363 -4.86 7.86 15.60
CA THR A 363 -4.85 7.41 14.20
C THR A 363 -5.44 8.46 13.28
N LEU A 364 -4.98 8.46 12.04
CA LEU A 364 -5.55 9.19 10.92
C LEU A 364 -5.74 8.24 9.75
N VAL A 365 -6.88 8.29 9.09
CA VAL A 365 -7.06 7.82 7.71
C VAL A 365 -7.48 9.00 6.85
N TYR A 366 -6.84 9.18 5.72
CA TYR A 366 -7.09 10.25 4.76
C TYR A 366 -7.21 9.67 3.36
N MET A 367 -8.24 10.05 2.63
CA MET A 367 -8.54 9.62 1.28
C MET A 367 -8.63 10.82 0.33
N GLN A 368 -8.03 10.70 -0.83
CA GLN A 368 -8.16 11.57 -2.00
C GLN A 368 -7.81 10.80 -3.27
N GLN A 369 -8.10 11.39 -4.45
CA GLN A 369 -7.77 10.79 -5.73
C GLN A 369 -7.12 11.85 -6.65
N ILE A 370 -5.80 12.02 -6.54
CA ILE A 370 -4.99 12.90 -7.40
C ILE A 370 -3.82 12.09 -7.94
N GLU A 371 -3.57 12.11 -9.25
CA GLU A 371 -2.41 11.44 -9.84
C GLU A 371 -1.12 11.93 -9.20
N GLN A 372 -0.27 11.01 -8.74
CA GLN A 372 0.94 11.32 -7.97
C GLN A 372 0.66 12.30 -6.81
N GLY A 373 -0.50 12.08 -6.15
CA GLY A 373 -1.09 13.00 -5.17
C GLY A 373 -0.42 13.06 -3.80
N ALA A 374 0.75 12.42 -3.61
CA ALA A 374 1.49 12.43 -2.36
C ALA A 374 2.06 13.81 -2.03
N ASP A 375 1.22 14.72 -1.52
CA ASP A 375 1.64 16.05 -1.06
C ASP A 375 2.16 16.01 0.37
N GLN A 376 3.50 16.08 0.51
CA GLN A 376 4.16 16.06 1.81
C GLN A 376 3.87 17.33 2.65
N SER A 377 3.62 18.48 2.01
CA SER A 377 3.27 19.72 2.71
C SER A 377 1.89 19.60 3.36
N LEU A 378 0.89 19.13 2.60
CA LEU A 378 -0.46 18.90 3.12
C LEU A 378 -0.44 17.89 4.27
N ARG A 379 0.27 16.78 4.12
CA ARG A 379 0.41 15.75 5.17
C ARG A 379 1.03 16.31 6.44
N ARG A 380 2.08 17.11 6.35
CA ARG A 380 2.69 17.77 7.52
C ARG A 380 1.71 18.75 8.18
N LYS A 381 0.97 19.55 7.41
CA LYS A 381 -0.05 20.48 7.95
C LYS A 381 -1.16 19.75 8.68
N MET A 382 -1.70 18.66 8.11
CA MET A 382 -2.70 17.81 8.81
C MET A 382 -2.13 17.31 10.15
N ARG A 383 -0.92 16.77 10.14
CA ARG A 383 -0.25 16.26 11.34
C ARG A 383 -0.04 17.35 12.38
N GLN A 384 0.46 18.54 11.98
CA GLN A 384 0.64 19.69 12.87
C GLN A 384 -0.65 20.04 13.60
N ILE A 385 -1.79 20.06 12.89
CA ILE A 385 -3.11 20.37 13.47
C ILE A 385 -3.52 19.26 14.44
N ILE A 386 -3.45 18.00 14.01
CA ILE A 386 -3.90 16.84 14.78
C ILE A 386 -3.08 16.70 16.07
N TYR A 387 -1.76 16.69 15.99
CA TYR A 387 -0.89 16.61 17.16
C TYR A 387 -0.96 17.87 18.03
N GLY A 388 -1.17 19.05 17.41
CA GLY A 388 -1.39 20.30 18.15
C GLY A 388 -2.70 20.35 18.94
N ALA A 389 -3.63 19.41 18.70
CA ALA A 389 -4.85 19.26 19.46
C ALA A 389 -4.70 18.32 20.67
N LEU A 390 -3.59 17.60 20.81
CA LEU A 390 -3.27 16.82 22.02
C LEU A 390 -2.99 17.76 23.20
N GLU A 391 -3.42 17.38 24.40
CA GLU A 391 -3.25 18.12 25.69
C GLU A 391 -2.54 17.24 26.68
#